data_0cad6aca37eff8a224ae957e91977349
#
_entry.id   0cad6aca37eff8a224ae957e91977349
#
_cell.length_a   1.000
_cell.length_b   1.000
_cell.length_c   1.000
_cell.angle_alpha   90.00
_cell.angle_beta   90.00
_cell.angle_gamma   90.00
#
_symmetry.space_group_name_H-M   'P 1'
#
loop_
_entity.id
_entity.type
_entity.pdbx_description
1 polymer ?
#
loop_
_entity_poly.entity_id
_entity_poly.type
_entity_poly.pdbx_seq_one_letter_code
_entity_poly.pdbx_strand_id
1 'polypeptide(L)'
;MAFRSALMIALLGALFAAPTAKAQGSDGAAGLWQTQAGDARVRVSKCGAALCATVASLRDKIDPKTGRPAVDDKNPDPAKATRSMIGISLFIDMRPTGANRWSGQIYNADDGKVYASNVSVAGPDTLKVEGCVGAFCGGENWTRVGK
;
A
#
# COMPACT_ATOMS: atom_id res chain seq x y z
N MET A 1 -0.54 32.59 74.49
CA MET A 1 -1.51 31.81 73.73
C MET A 1 -1.08 31.78 72.25
N ALA A 2 -0.58 30.70 71.77
CA ALA A 2 -0.03 30.59 70.42
C ALA A 2 -0.98 29.81 69.56
N PHE A 3 -1.58 30.43 68.56
CA PHE A 3 -2.36 29.75 67.52
C PHE A 3 -1.43 29.32 66.38
N ARG A 4 -1.23 28.02 66.24
CA ARG A 4 -0.54 27.40 65.09
C ARG A 4 -1.60 27.11 64.03
N SER A 5 -1.58 27.89 62.95
CA SER A 5 -2.35 27.59 61.73
C SER A 5 -1.53 26.60 60.90
N ALA A 6 -2.05 25.40 60.76
CA ALA A 6 -1.52 24.39 59.84
C ALA A 6 -2.10 24.66 58.43
N LEU A 7 -1.24 25.04 57.50
CA LEU A 7 -1.55 25.22 56.08
C LEU A 7 -1.50 23.85 55.37
N MET A 8 -2.64 23.27 55.07
CA MET A 8 -2.74 22.08 54.23
C MET A 8 -2.62 22.49 52.77
N ILE A 9 -1.50 22.13 52.16
CA ILE A 9 -1.33 22.25 50.71
C ILE A 9 -1.87 20.98 50.05
N ALA A 10 -3.03 21.10 49.42
CA ALA A 10 -3.59 20.05 48.56
C ALA A 10 -2.86 20.03 47.21
N LEU A 11 -2.01 19.02 46.95
CA LEU A 11 -1.45 18.78 45.63
C LEU A 11 -2.53 18.16 44.75
N LEU A 12 -3.12 18.96 43.86
CA LEU A 12 -3.89 18.42 42.74
C LEU A 12 -2.91 17.81 41.72
N GLY A 13 -2.81 16.51 41.70
CA GLY A 13 -2.12 15.78 40.63
C GLY A 13 -2.96 15.81 39.38
N ALA A 14 -2.57 16.61 38.39
CA ALA A 14 -3.15 16.58 37.06
C ALA A 14 -2.67 15.30 36.34
N LEU A 15 -3.55 14.30 36.20
CA LEU A 15 -3.30 13.17 35.29
C LEU A 15 -3.36 13.69 33.85
N PHE A 16 -2.21 13.88 33.24
CA PHE A 16 -2.12 14.04 31.79
C PHE A 16 -2.37 12.67 31.14
N ALA A 17 -3.58 12.46 30.65
CA ALA A 17 -3.85 11.34 29.73
C ALA A 17 -3.13 11.63 28.41
N ALA A 18 -2.03 10.92 28.14
CA ALA A 18 -1.38 10.96 26.86
C ALA A 18 -2.37 10.48 25.78
N PRO A 19 -2.51 11.21 24.64
CA PRO A 19 -3.34 10.73 23.55
C PRO A 19 -2.74 9.41 23.05
N THR A 20 -3.48 8.32 23.15
CA THR A 20 -3.13 7.06 22.49
C THR A 20 -3.22 7.31 20.99
N ALA A 21 -2.07 7.49 20.33
CA ALA A 21 -1.99 7.48 18.89
C ALA A 21 -2.51 6.12 18.42
N LYS A 22 -3.70 6.08 17.83
CA LYS A 22 -4.19 4.90 17.14
C LYS A 22 -3.16 4.60 16.05
N ALA A 23 -2.51 3.45 16.12
CA ALA A 23 -1.73 2.93 15.01
C ALA A 23 -2.71 2.87 13.82
N GLN A 24 -2.54 3.79 12.85
CA GLN A 24 -3.29 3.77 11.62
C GLN A 24 -2.81 2.55 10.85
N GLY A 25 -3.54 1.47 11.00
CA GLY A 25 -3.25 0.22 10.32
C GLY A 25 -3.38 0.39 8.81
N SER A 26 -2.92 -0.61 8.08
CA SER A 26 -3.03 -0.76 6.62
C SER A 26 -4.46 -0.64 6.05
N ASP A 27 -5.45 -0.35 6.89
CA ASP A 27 -6.88 -0.26 6.52
C ASP A 27 -7.13 0.84 5.48
N GLY A 28 -6.35 1.93 5.51
CA GLY A 28 -6.46 3.00 4.53
C GLY A 28 -6.01 2.61 3.12
N ALA A 29 -5.10 1.66 2.98
CA ALA A 29 -4.63 1.16 1.68
C ALA A 29 -5.44 -0.03 1.16
N ALA A 30 -6.12 -0.77 2.05
CA ALA A 30 -6.93 -1.91 1.63
C ALA A 30 -8.11 -1.46 0.74
N GLY A 31 -8.37 -2.21 -0.32
CA GLY A 31 -9.46 -1.91 -1.24
C GLY A 31 -9.17 -2.32 -2.67
N LEU A 32 -10.07 -1.93 -3.57
CA LEU A 32 -9.93 -2.11 -5.00
C LEU A 32 -9.52 -0.77 -5.63
N TRP A 33 -8.44 -0.80 -6.35
CA TRP A 33 -7.81 0.38 -6.94
C TRP A 33 -7.69 0.24 -8.44
N GLN A 34 -7.93 1.33 -9.16
CA GLN A 34 -7.68 1.42 -10.59
C GLN A 34 -6.33 2.10 -10.83
N THR A 35 -5.47 1.50 -11.66
CA THR A 35 -4.20 2.09 -12.10
C THR A 35 -4.43 3.44 -12.79
N GLN A 36 -3.41 4.29 -12.81
CA GLN A 36 -3.52 5.62 -13.42
C GLN A 36 -3.87 5.55 -14.91
N ALA A 37 -3.33 4.56 -15.62
CA ALA A 37 -3.65 4.32 -17.03
C ALA A 37 -5.07 3.75 -17.25
N GLY A 38 -5.73 3.28 -16.19
CA GLY A 38 -7.05 2.66 -16.26
C GLY A 38 -7.07 1.27 -16.90
N ASP A 39 -5.92 0.67 -17.07
CA ASP A 39 -5.74 -0.63 -17.75
C ASP A 39 -5.95 -1.82 -16.84
N ALA A 40 -5.76 -1.65 -15.53
CA ALA A 40 -5.95 -2.70 -14.55
C ALA A 40 -6.67 -2.22 -13.29
N ARG A 41 -7.33 -3.15 -12.61
CA ARG A 41 -7.77 -3.00 -11.23
C ARG A 41 -6.98 -3.94 -10.35
N VAL A 42 -6.53 -3.40 -9.22
CA VAL A 42 -5.65 -4.09 -8.27
C VAL A 42 -6.34 -4.18 -6.92
N ARG A 43 -6.38 -5.37 -6.36
CA ARG A 43 -6.84 -5.60 -4.99
C ARG A 43 -5.67 -5.44 -4.06
N VAL A 44 -5.73 -4.45 -3.17
CA VAL A 44 -4.77 -4.28 -2.07
C VAL A 44 -5.39 -4.78 -0.78
N SER A 45 -4.65 -5.58 -0.04
CA SER A 45 -5.09 -6.20 1.22
C SER A 45 -3.94 -6.33 2.20
N LYS A 46 -4.26 -6.63 3.45
CA LYS A 46 -3.27 -6.99 4.47
C LYS A 46 -2.76 -8.41 4.24
N CYS A 47 -1.44 -8.59 4.37
CA CYS A 47 -0.77 -9.90 4.44
C CYS A 47 0.04 -9.94 5.72
N GLY A 48 -0.56 -10.28 6.84
CA GLY A 48 0.07 -10.08 8.15
C GLY A 48 0.36 -8.60 8.39
N ALA A 49 1.61 -8.23 8.66
CA ALA A 49 2.04 -6.85 8.84
C ALA A 49 2.31 -6.10 7.52
N ALA A 50 2.40 -6.81 6.39
CA ALA A 50 2.68 -6.25 5.08
C ALA A 50 1.40 -5.94 4.28
N LEU A 51 1.53 -5.23 3.15
CA LEU A 51 0.51 -5.13 2.12
C LEU A 51 0.77 -6.14 1.01
N CYS A 52 -0.31 -6.78 0.55
CA CYS A 52 -0.36 -7.50 -0.70
C CYS A 52 -1.14 -6.73 -1.75
N ALA A 53 -0.76 -6.89 -3.01
CA ALA A 53 -1.51 -6.37 -4.14
C ALA A 53 -1.58 -7.43 -5.24
N THR A 54 -2.78 -7.69 -5.73
CA THR A 54 -3.04 -8.67 -6.80
C THR A 54 -3.85 -8.03 -7.92
N VAL A 55 -3.51 -8.33 -9.15
CA VAL A 55 -4.32 -7.91 -10.31
C VAL A 55 -5.68 -8.60 -10.24
N ALA A 56 -6.73 -7.82 -10.02
CA ALA A 56 -8.10 -8.31 -9.89
C ALA A 56 -8.83 -8.38 -11.23
N SER A 57 -8.58 -7.42 -12.11
CA SER A 57 -9.14 -7.39 -13.46
C SER A 57 -8.32 -6.51 -14.39
N LEU A 58 -8.47 -6.74 -15.69
CA LEU A 58 -7.89 -5.94 -16.76
C LEU A 58 -9.02 -5.28 -17.56
N ARG A 59 -8.75 -4.07 -18.11
CA ARG A 59 -9.62 -3.44 -19.09
C ARG A 59 -9.71 -4.33 -20.34
N ASP A 60 -8.56 -4.71 -20.87
CA ASP A 60 -8.43 -5.57 -22.05
C ASP A 60 -8.04 -6.98 -21.60
N LYS A 61 -9.03 -7.85 -21.44
CA LYS A 61 -8.82 -9.24 -21.01
C LYS A 61 -8.17 -10.10 -22.07
N ILE A 62 -8.34 -9.72 -23.32
CA ILE A 62 -7.77 -10.37 -24.49
C ILE A 62 -6.67 -9.46 -25.02
N ASP A 63 -5.48 -10.02 -25.18
CA ASP A 63 -4.36 -9.34 -25.81
C ASP A 63 -4.70 -9.10 -27.30
N PRO A 64 -4.77 -7.85 -27.77
CA PRO A 64 -5.11 -7.53 -29.14
C PRO A 64 -4.10 -8.05 -30.16
N LYS A 65 -2.85 -8.30 -29.74
CA LYS A 65 -1.80 -8.82 -30.63
C LYS A 65 -1.93 -10.32 -30.88
N THR A 66 -2.35 -11.07 -29.87
CA THR A 66 -2.40 -12.52 -29.93
C THR A 66 -3.83 -13.07 -30.05
N GLY A 67 -4.85 -12.28 -29.75
CA GLY A 67 -6.25 -12.71 -29.67
C GLY A 67 -6.53 -13.70 -28.53
N ARG A 68 -5.61 -13.83 -27.57
CA ARG A 68 -5.68 -14.75 -26.42
C ARG A 68 -5.78 -14.00 -25.11
N PRO A 69 -6.18 -14.65 -24.02
CA PRO A 69 -6.15 -14.03 -22.69
C PRO A 69 -4.76 -13.48 -22.37
N ALA A 70 -4.72 -12.29 -21.77
CA ALA A 70 -3.47 -11.65 -21.38
C ALA A 70 -2.70 -12.50 -20.37
N VAL A 71 -1.43 -12.74 -20.66
CA VAL A 71 -0.50 -13.50 -19.82
C VAL A 71 0.70 -12.65 -19.44
N ASP A 72 1.45 -13.08 -18.43
CA ASP A 72 2.64 -12.40 -17.90
C ASP A 72 3.88 -12.63 -18.83
N ASP A 73 3.72 -12.30 -20.10
CA ASP A 73 4.65 -12.65 -21.20
C ASP A 73 6.03 -12.02 -21.08
N LYS A 74 6.18 -10.97 -20.26
CA LYS A 74 7.46 -10.31 -19.98
C LYS A 74 8.21 -10.92 -18.79
N ASN A 75 7.60 -11.87 -18.08
CA ASN A 75 8.27 -12.51 -16.95
C ASN A 75 9.55 -13.24 -17.41
N PRO A 76 10.70 -12.98 -16.76
CA PRO A 76 11.95 -13.64 -17.11
C PRO A 76 11.96 -15.14 -16.81
N ASP A 77 11.06 -15.61 -15.95
CA ASP A 77 10.87 -17.03 -15.65
C ASP A 77 9.88 -17.63 -16.69
N PRO A 78 10.32 -18.52 -17.57
CA PRO A 78 9.46 -19.12 -18.60
C PRO A 78 8.24 -19.86 -18.01
N ALA A 79 8.35 -20.39 -16.79
CA ALA A 79 7.25 -21.08 -16.11
C ALA A 79 6.14 -20.09 -15.69
N LYS A 80 6.48 -18.83 -15.51
CA LYS A 80 5.54 -17.76 -15.15
C LYS A 80 5.05 -16.95 -16.36
N ALA A 81 5.79 -16.93 -17.44
CA ALA A 81 5.46 -16.14 -18.63
C ALA A 81 4.14 -16.55 -19.30
N THR A 82 3.64 -17.75 -19.03
CA THR A 82 2.36 -18.26 -19.55
C THR A 82 1.19 -18.15 -18.58
N ARG A 83 1.44 -17.70 -17.34
CA ARG A 83 0.37 -17.56 -16.35
C ARG A 83 -0.56 -16.38 -16.69
N SER A 84 -1.82 -16.50 -16.28
CA SER A 84 -2.76 -15.39 -16.40
C SER A 84 -2.22 -14.13 -15.74
N MET A 85 -2.39 -12.99 -16.39
CA MET A 85 -2.11 -11.66 -15.80
C MET A 85 -3.02 -11.40 -14.59
N ILE A 86 -4.27 -11.88 -14.61
CA ILE A 86 -5.19 -11.77 -13.49
C ILE A 86 -4.75 -12.73 -12.38
N GLY A 87 -4.64 -12.20 -11.16
CA GLY A 87 -4.21 -12.95 -9.98
C GLY A 87 -2.72 -12.88 -9.67
N ILE A 88 -1.89 -12.22 -10.52
CA ILE A 88 -0.47 -12.06 -10.19
C ILE A 88 -0.30 -11.08 -9.02
N SER A 89 0.66 -11.39 -8.17
CA SER A 89 1.06 -10.54 -7.06
C SER A 89 2.02 -9.46 -7.53
N LEU A 90 1.71 -8.20 -7.20
CA LEU A 90 2.52 -7.05 -7.57
C LEU A 90 3.44 -6.60 -6.44
N PHE A 91 2.97 -6.59 -5.17
CA PHE A 91 3.78 -6.17 -4.03
C PHE A 91 4.56 -7.34 -3.45
N ILE A 92 5.82 -7.07 -3.11
CA ILE A 92 6.76 -8.01 -2.51
C ILE A 92 7.32 -7.37 -1.25
N ASP A 93 7.13 -8.01 -0.10
CA ASP A 93 7.60 -7.52 1.22
C ASP A 93 7.27 -6.03 1.48
N MET A 94 6.08 -5.61 1.12
CA MET A 94 5.62 -4.22 1.27
C MET A 94 5.26 -3.94 2.72
N ARG A 95 6.27 -3.56 3.52
CA ARG A 95 6.17 -3.41 4.98
C ARG A 95 5.93 -1.97 5.40
N PRO A 96 5.21 -1.73 6.51
CA PRO A 96 4.94 -0.40 7.00
C PRO A 96 6.24 0.30 7.42
N THR A 97 6.39 1.57 7.03
CA THR A 97 7.52 2.45 7.39
C THR A 97 7.07 3.70 8.14
N GLY A 98 5.77 3.89 8.30
CA GLY A 98 5.15 5.01 8.99
C GLY A 98 3.64 5.00 8.80
N ALA A 99 2.98 6.02 9.30
CA ALA A 99 1.53 6.18 9.12
C ALA A 99 1.19 6.27 7.64
N ASN A 100 0.36 5.35 7.14
CA ASN A 100 -0.08 5.28 5.74
C ASN A 100 1.05 5.21 4.71
N ARG A 101 2.19 4.61 5.10
CA ARG A 101 3.36 4.45 4.24
C ARG A 101 3.95 3.05 4.38
N TRP A 102 4.39 2.51 3.24
CA TRP A 102 5.01 1.19 3.13
C TRP A 102 6.17 1.25 2.15
N SER A 103 7.15 0.40 2.36
CA SER A 103 8.28 0.20 1.45
C SER A 103 8.55 -1.30 1.27
N GLY A 104 8.98 -1.66 0.10
CA GLY A 104 9.28 -3.02 -0.31
C GLY A 104 9.70 -3.06 -1.76
N GLN A 105 9.11 -3.97 -2.52
CA GLN A 105 9.35 -4.10 -3.95
C GLN A 105 8.02 -4.23 -4.70
N ILE A 106 8.04 -3.86 -5.98
CA ILE A 106 6.93 -4.03 -6.90
C ILE A 106 7.38 -4.79 -8.14
N TYR A 107 6.60 -5.79 -8.54
CA TYR A 107 6.75 -6.43 -9.84
C TYR A 107 6.00 -5.60 -10.89
N ASN A 108 6.69 -5.18 -11.93
CA ASN A 108 6.11 -4.51 -13.09
C ASN A 108 5.93 -5.52 -14.22
N ALA A 109 4.68 -5.86 -14.52
CA ALA A 109 4.36 -6.81 -15.56
C ALA A 109 4.55 -6.28 -16.98
N ASP A 110 4.65 -4.96 -17.16
CA ASP A 110 4.86 -4.34 -18.47
C ASP A 110 6.28 -4.58 -19.02
N ASP A 111 7.24 -4.79 -18.11
CA ASP A 111 8.64 -5.04 -18.49
C ASP A 111 9.23 -6.29 -17.84
N GLY A 112 8.49 -6.98 -16.97
CA GLY A 112 8.91 -8.19 -16.28
C GLY A 112 9.97 -7.98 -15.20
N LYS A 113 10.13 -6.76 -14.69
CA LYS A 113 11.15 -6.39 -13.71
C LYS A 113 10.58 -6.14 -12.33
N VAL A 114 11.44 -6.27 -11.33
CA VAL A 114 11.14 -5.93 -9.94
C VAL A 114 11.89 -4.66 -9.58
N TYR A 115 11.20 -3.71 -8.98
CA TYR A 115 11.74 -2.44 -8.54
C TYR A 115 11.60 -2.27 -7.03
N ALA A 116 12.54 -1.56 -6.38
CA ALA A 116 12.28 -1.00 -5.07
C ALA A 116 11.04 -0.10 -5.15
N SER A 117 10.21 -0.11 -4.11
CA SER A 117 8.90 0.56 -4.20
C SER A 117 8.53 1.21 -2.88
N ASN A 118 7.86 2.35 -3.00
CA ASN A 118 7.19 3.03 -1.90
C ASN A 118 5.70 3.16 -2.23
N VAL A 119 4.87 2.91 -1.23
CA VAL A 119 3.42 3.07 -1.33
C VAL A 119 2.95 4.01 -0.23
N SER A 120 2.07 4.92 -0.55
CA SER A 120 1.49 5.84 0.44
C SER A 120 0.02 6.17 0.11
N VAL A 121 -0.78 6.30 1.17
CA VAL A 121 -2.14 6.83 1.04
C VAL A 121 -2.04 8.34 0.95
N ALA A 122 -2.32 8.89 -0.23
CA ALA A 122 -2.26 10.32 -0.50
C ALA A 122 -3.60 11.04 -0.24
N GLY A 123 -4.65 10.27 -0.01
CA GLY A 123 -6.00 10.76 0.28
C GLY A 123 -6.96 9.59 0.42
N PRO A 124 -8.26 9.82 0.72
CA PRO A 124 -9.24 8.75 0.93
C PRO A 124 -9.40 7.85 -0.29
N ASP A 125 -9.20 8.39 -1.49
CA ASP A 125 -9.39 7.70 -2.76
C ASP A 125 -8.14 7.70 -3.64
N THR A 126 -6.97 8.00 -3.07
CA THR A 126 -5.70 8.07 -3.80
C THR A 126 -4.62 7.26 -3.10
N LEU A 127 -4.09 6.27 -3.81
CA LEU A 127 -2.92 5.48 -3.41
C LEU A 127 -1.77 5.82 -4.36
N LYS A 128 -0.71 6.42 -3.83
CA LYS A 128 0.52 6.67 -4.59
C LYS A 128 1.39 5.43 -4.57
N VAL A 129 1.75 4.93 -5.74
CA VAL A 129 2.60 3.75 -5.92
C VAL A 129 3.82 4.15 -6.74
N GLU A 130 5.01 3.98 -6.20
CA GLU A 130 6.27 4.38 -6.80
C GLU A 130 7.19 3.19 -6.99
N GLY A 131 7.86 3.14 -8.14
CA GLY A 131 9.02 2.27 -8.39
C GLY A 131 10.28 3.12 -8.45
N CYS A 132 11.37 2.62 -7.89
CA CYS A 132 12.62 3.34 -7.75
C CYS A 132 13.78 2.61 -8.43
N VAL A 133 14.64 3.39 -9.09
CA VAL A 133 15.94 2.96 -9.61
C VAL A 133 17.00 3.84 -8.96
N GLY A 134 17.77 3.28 -8.02
CA GLY A 134 18.66 4.07 -7.19
C GLY A 134 17.89 5.12 -6.38
N ALA A 135 18.33 6.37 -6.45
CA ALA A 135 17.67 7.50 -5.77
C ALA A 135 16.46 8.07 -6.54
N PHE A 136 16.22 7.62 -7.76
CA PHE A 136 15.14 8.13 -8.60
C PHE A 136 13.90 7.25 -8.47
N CYS A 137 12.81 7.85 -8.01
CA CYS A 137 11.49 7.21 -7.92
C CYS A 137 10.53 7.88 -8.89
N GLY A 138 9.84 7.07 -9.66
CA GLY A 138 8.71 7.48 -10.48
C GLY A 138 7.51 6.61 -10.14
N GLY A 139 6.32 7.14 -10.32
CA GLY A 139 5.15 6.37 -9.97
C GLY A 139 3.88 6.98 -10.49
N GLU A 140 2.79 6.38 -10.07
CA GLU A 140 1.44 6.74 -10.46
C GLU A 140 0.50 6.81 -9.26
N ASN A 141 -0.60 7.50 -9.45
CA ASN A 141 -1.68 7.54 -8.49
C ASN A 141 -2.78 6.57 -8.91
N TRP A 142 -3.05 5.61 -8.05
CA TRP A 142 -4.19 4.72 -8.22
C TRP A 142 -5.43 5.33 -7.57
N THR A 143 -6.57 5.21 -8.23
CA THR A 143 -7.85 5.70 -7.73
C THR A 143 -8.68 4.58 -7.12
N ARG A 144 -9.25 4.80 -5.95
CA ARG A 144 -10.12 3.83 -5.30
C ARG A 144 -11.40 3.65 -6.11
N VAL A 145 -11.75 2.40 -6.40
CA VAL A 145 -12.98 2.03 -7.14
C VAL A 145 -13.86 1.04 -6.35
N GLY A 146 -13.40 0.62 -5.17
CA GLY A 146 -14.15 -0.26 -4.28
C GLY A 146 -13.44 -0.48 -2.94
N LYS A 147 -14.15 -1.04 -1.98
CA LYS A 147 -13.64 -1.46 -0.67
C LYS A 147 -13.23 -2.93 -0.69
#